data_df0b70dbbe4ee7e2c63b7f11692b79f2
#
_entry.id   df0b70dbbe4ee7e2c63b7f11692b79f2
#
_cell.length_a   1.000
_cell.length_b   1.000
_cell.length_c   1.000
_cell.angle_alpha   90.00
_cell.angle_beta   90.00
_cell.angle_gamma   90.00
#
_symmetry.space_group_name_H-M   'P 1'
#
loop_
_entity.id
_entity.type
_entity.pdbx_description
1 polymer ?
#
loop_
_entity_poly.entity_id
_entity_poly.type
_entity_poly.pdbx_seq_one_letter_code
_entity_poly.pdbx_strand_id
1 'polypeptide(L)'
;HAEGRALALQRVPAAEQAGGKSVIHGAFECAPDGNPLVGPVPGMRNYWSACAVMAGFSQGGGVGLTLAQWMIEGEPERDVFAMDCARFGKWITPGYTVPKVIENYQRRFSVSYPNEELPAARGVRRTPMYDTFSAMGAVWGAQFGLEVPNYFAQADEHDFETPSFRCSNASQATNRAVQAVREAV
;
A
#
# COMPACT_ATOMS: atom_id res chain seq x y z
N HIS A 1 12.21 20.14 8.61
CA HIS A 1 13.55 20.29 8.02
C HIS A 1 14.69 20.27 9.06
N ALA A 2 14.52 20.88 10.25
CA ALA A 2 15.56 20.91 11.29
C ALA A 2 15.92 19.51 11.79
N GLU A 3 14.94 18.69 12.06
CA GLU A 3 15.11 17.32 12.55
C GLU A 3 15.80 16.42 11.52
N GLY A 4 15.37 16.46 10.25
CA GLY A 4 16.01 15.71 9.18
C GLY A 4 17.46 16.12 8.95
N ARG A 5 17.77 17.43 9.11
CA ARG A 5 19.16 17.92 9.03
C ARG A 5 20.00 17.39 10.20
N ALA A 6 19.47 17.38 11.40
CA ALA A 6 20.17 16.85 12.58
C ALA A 6 20.53 15.37 12.40
N LEU A 7 19.60 14.56 11.91
CA LEU A 7 19.84 13.15 11.61
C LEU A 7 20.88 12.95 10.48
N ALA A 8 20.83 13.79 9.44
CA ALA A 8 21.81 13.73 8.36
C ALA A 8 23.22 14.05 8.85
N LEU A 9 23.38 15.05 9.72
CA LEU A 9 24.68 15.41 10.29
C LEU A 9 25.26 14.33 11.20
N GLN A 10 24.41 13.58 11.91
CA GLN A 10 24.86 12.42 12.68
C GLN A 10 25.44 11.30 11.78
N ARG A 11 24.94 11.17 10.55
CA ARG A 11 25.38 10.15 9.59
C ARG A 11 26.57 10.60 8.74
N VAL A 12 26.66 11.90 8.48
CA VAL A 12 27.71 12.52 7.66
C VAL A 12 28.28 13.74 8.41
N PRO A 13 29.14 13.53 9.44
CA PRO A 13 29.67 14.63 10.26
C PRO A 13 30.43 15.68 9.44
N ALA A 14 31.09 15.30 8.34
CA ALA A 14 31.77 16.22 7.44
C ALA A 14 30.83 17.29 6.85
N ALA A 15 29.53 17.05 6.80
CA ALA A 15 28.54 18.03 6.34
C ALA A 15 28.20 19.11 7.39
N GLU A 16 28.72 19.01 8.62
CA GLU A 16 28.42 19.96 9.69
C GLU A 16 28.90 21.37 9.36
N GLN A 17 30.04 21.47 8.66
CA GLN A 17 30.60 22.74 8.19
C GLN A 17 29.97 23.23 6.87
N ALA A 18 29.14 22.42 6.22
CA ALA A 18 28.48 22.79 4.98
C ALA A 18 27.19 23.57 5.26
N GLY A 19 27.11 24.78 4.70
CA GLY A 19 25.89 25.59 4.69
C GLY A 19 24.83 25.02 3.71
N GLY A 20 23.54 25.25 3.99
CA GLY A 20 22.48 25.01 3.01
C GLY A 20 22.46 26.11 1.95
N LYS A 21 22.62 25.78 0.67
CA LYS A 21 22.56 26.77 -0.43
C LYS A 21 21.13 27.25 -0.68
N SER A 22 20.19 26.34 -0.66
CA SER A 22 18.76 26.60 -0.87
C SER A 22 17.92 25.46 -0.33
N VAL A 23 16.65 25.74 -0.04
CA VAL A 23 15.63 24.73 0.26
C VAL A 23 14.63 24.75 -0.88
N ILE A 24 14.46 23.60 -1.53
CA ILE A 24 13.47 23.43 -2.57
C ILE A 24 12.25 22.75 -1.93
N HIS A 25 11.10 23.33 -2.13
CA HIS A 25 9.81 22.82 -1.65
C HIS A 25 8.79 22.86 -2.80
N GLY A 26 8.11 21.74 -3.05
CA GLY A 26 7.16 21.63 -4.13
C GLY A 26 6.14 20.53 -3.87
N ALA A 27 4.99 20.62 -4.53
CA ALA A 27 3.98 19.59 -4.54
C ALA A 27 4.36 18.50 -5.56
N PHE A 28 3.96 17.26 -5.27
CA PHE A 28 4.05 16.14 -6.21
C PHE A 28 2.83 15.23 -6.06
N GLU A 29 2.59 14.42 -7.07
CA GLU A 29 1.44 13.54 -7.14
C GLU A 29 1.67 12.26 -6.35
N CYS A 30 0.63 11.82 -5.64
CA CYS A 30 0.63 10.58 -4.88
C CYS A 30 -0.66 9.80 -5.11
N ALA A 31 -0.55 8.49 -5.33
CA ALA A 31 -1.67 7.58 -5.21
C ALA A 31 -1.85 7.12 -3.75
N PRO A 32 -3.04 6.65 -3.35
CA PRO A 32 -3.32 6.25 -1.97
C PRO A 32 -2.42 5.14 -1.42
N ASP A 33 -1.96 4.25 -2.28
CA ASP A 33 -1.05 3.14 -1.96
C ASP A 33 0.42 3.46 -2.22
N GLY A 34 0.73 4.67 -2.71
CA GLY A 34 2.09 5.09 -3.04
C GLY A 34 2.67 4.49 -4.31
N ASN A 35 1.92 3.67 -5.03
CA ASN A 35 2.33 3.10 -6.32
C ASN A 35 1.92 3.99 -7.48
N PRO A 36 2.63 3.95 -8.62
CA PRO A 36 2.25 4.69 -9.82
C PRO A 36 0.83 4.37 -10.32
N LEU A 37 0.28 5.28 -11.12
CA LEU A 37 -0.96 5.09 -11.87
C LEU A 37 -0.61 5.00 -13.36
N VAL A 38 -0.50 3.79 -13.87
CA VAL A 38 -0.03 3.48 -15.23
C VAL A 38 -1.09 2.69 -15.99
N GLY A 39 -1.23 2.96 -17.28
CA GLY A 39 -2.11 2.20 -18.16
C GLY A 39 -3.29 2.99 -18.74
N PRO A 40 -4.22 2.31 -19.41
CA PRO A 40 -5.40 2.93 -20.01
C PRO A 40 -6.34 3.42 -18.92
N VAL A 41 -6.81 4.66 -19.06
CA VAL A 41 -7.76 5.22 -18.08
C VAL A 41 -9.16 4.66 -18.33
N PRO A 42 -9.79 3.99 -17.33
CA PRO A 42 -11.09 3.38 -17.51
C PRO A 42 -12.17 4.36 -17.99
N GLY A 43 -12.90 3.97 -19.04
CA GLY A 43 -13.96 4.78 -19.63
C GLY A 43 -13.50 5.88 -20.59
N MET A 44 -12.19 6.01 -20.84
CA MET A 44 -11.61 6.97 -21.78
C MET A 44 -10.89 6.26 -22.91
N ARG A 45 -11.38 6.43 -24.13
CA ARG A 45 -10.74 5.82 -25.32
C ARG A 45 -9.47 6.59 -25.66
N ASN A 46 -8.38 5.84 -25.91
CA ASN A 46 -7.07 6.39 -26.30
C ASN A 46 -6.47 7.39 -25.29
N TYR A 47 -6.86 7.28 -24.03
CA TYR A 47 -6.30 8.09 -22.97
C TYR A 47 -5.52 7.18 -21.99
N TRP A 48 -4.25 7.50 -21.81
CA TRP A 48 -3.30 6.72 -21.02
C TRP A 48 -2.74 7.56 -19.89
N SER A 49 -2.47 6.94 -18.78
CA SER A 49 -1.86 7.57 -17.62
C SER A 49 -0.47 7.01 -17.34
N ALA A 50 0.43 7.87 -16.90
CA ALA A 50 1.72 7.53 -16.30
C ALA A 50 2.04 8.58 -15.23
N CYS A 51 1.25 8.62 -14.17
CA CYS A 51 1.37 9.60 -13.10
C CYS A 51 1.59 8.98 -11.73
N ALA A 52 1.73 9.78 -10.70
CA ALA A 52 2.04 9.37 -9.33
C ALA A 52 3.33 8.53 -9.21
N VAL A 53 4.29 8.72 -10.12
CA VAL A 53 5.60 8.04 -10.10
C VAL A 53 6.51 8.75 -9.11
N MET A 54 6.28 8.57 -7.81
CA MET A 54 7.01 9.25 -6.74
C MET A 54 8.53 9.03 -6.80
N ALA A 55 8.96 7.82 -7.15
CA ALA A 55 10.37 7.47 -7.32
C ALA A 55 10.77 7.61 -8.80
N GLY A 56 10.46 8.74 -9.43
CA GLY A 56 10.56 8.96 -10.88
C GLY A 56 11.89 8.56 -11.51
N PHE A 57 13.02 8.91 -10.88
CA PHE A 57 14.35 8.55 -11.41
C PHE A 57 14.62 7.03 -11.40
N SER A 58 14.11 6.29 -10.44
CA SER A 58 14.31 4.84 -10.34
C SER A 58 13.24 4.04 -11.09
N GLN A 59 12.01 4.55 -11.20
CA GLN A 59 10.88 3.82 -11.78
C GLN A 59 10.52 4.29 -13.20
N GLY A 60 10.91 5.49 -13.60
CA GLY A 60 10.45 6.11 -14.85
C GLY A 60 10.75 5.28 -16.10
N GLY A 61 11.93 4.65 -16.19
CA GLY A 61 12.28 3.76 -17.30
C GLY A 61 11.37 2.53 -17.40
N GLY A 62 11.12 1.88 -16.26
CA GLY A 62 10.21 0.72 -16.19
C GLY A 62 8.76 1.09 -16.51
N VAL A 63 8.28 2.21 -15.98
CA VAL A 63 6.93 2.75 -16.28
C VAL A 63 6.79 3.03 -17.78
N GLY A 64 7.79 3.69 -18.40
CA GLY A 64 7.77 3.98 -19.84
C GLY A 64 7.76 2.73 -20.69
N LEU A 65 8.58 1.73 -20.37
CA LEU A 65 8.60 0.44 -21.06
C LEU A 65 7.25 -0.28 -20.95
N THR A 66 6.73 -0.39 -19.74
CA THR A 66 5.43 -1.03 -19.48
C THR A 66 4.29 -0.37 -20.27
N LEU A 67 4.26 0.96 -20.27
CA LEU A 67 3.24 1.71 -20.99
C LEU A 67 3.36 1.54 -22.50
N ALA A 68 4.57 1.53 -23.03
CA ALA A 68 4.82 1.30 -24.46
C ALA A 68 4.38 -0.10 -24.90
N GLN A 69 4.73 -1.13 -24.13
CA GLN A 69 4.27 -2.51 -24.37
C GLN A 69 2.74 -2.58 -24.36
N TRP A 70 2.11 -2.00 -23.34
CA TRP A 70 0.66 -2.01 -23.23
C TRP A 70 -0.05 -1.32 -24.41
N MET A 71 0.50 -0.20 -24.89
CA MET A 71 -0.03 0.50 -26.05
C MET A 71 0.11 -0.27 -27.37
N ILE A 72 1.20 -1.00 -27.53
CA ILE A 72 1.54 -1.69 -28.78
C ILE A 72 0.95 -3.10 -28.81
N GLU A 73 1.15 -3.85 -27.72
CA GLU A 73 0.80 -5.27 -27.63
C GLU A 73 -0.61 -5.50 -27.05
N GLY A 74 -1.23 -4.46 -26.45
CA GLY A 74 -2.53 -4.57 -25.77
C GLY A 74 -2.46 -4.99 -24.31
N GLU A 75 -1.31 -5.49 -23.87
CA GLU A 75 -1.02 -5.87 -22.48
C GLU A 75 0.47 -5.72 -22.19
N PRO A 76 0.87 -5.47 -20.93
CA PRO A 76 2.27 -5.47 -20.55
C PRO A 76 2.80 -6.91 -20.41
N GLU A 77 4.09 -7.10 -20.65
CA GLU A 77 4.78 -8.40 -20.50
C GLU A 77 4.72 -8.95 -19.06
N ARG A 78 4.61 -8.06 -18.08
CA ARG A 78 4.65 -8.40 -16.66
C ARG A 78 3.33 -8.06 -15.99
N ASP A 79 3.01 -8.77 -14.92
CA ASP A 79 1.93 -8.37 -14.03
C ASP A 79 2.25 -7.04 -13.37
N VAL A 80 1.48 -6.03 -13.71
CA VAL A 80 1.59 -4.66 -13.21
C VAL A 80 0.32 -4.18 -12.51
N PHE A 81 -0.54 -5.10 -12.06
CA PHE A 81 -1.80 -4.76 -11.42
C PHE A 81 -1.64 -3.74 -10.28
N ALA A 82 -0.55 -3.83 -9.52
CA ALA A 82 -0.24 -2.88 -8.46
C ALA A 82 0.03 -1.44 -8.96
N MET A 83 0.21 -1.24 -10.27
CA MET A 83 0.36 0.08 -10.88
C MET A 83 -0.80 0.44 -11.81
N ASP A 84 -1.69 -0.50 -12.12
CA ASP A 84 -2.82 -0.27 -13.04
C ASP A 84 -3.75 0.81 -12.50
N CYS A 85 -4.11 1.78 -13.35
CA CYS A 85 -5.12 2.80 -13.04
C CYS A 85 -6.47 2.17 -12.65
N ALA A 86 -6.80 1.01 -13.23
CA ALA A 86 -8.06 0.32 -13.00
C ALA A 86 -8.17 -0.34 -11.61
N ARG A 87 -7.05 -0.47 -10.87
CA ARG A 87 -7.08 -1.05 -9.50
C ARG A 87 -7.93 -0.24 -8.53
N PHE A 88 -8.14 1.04 -8.82
CA PHE A 88 -9.06 1.90 -8.10
C PHE A 88 -10.33 2.15 -8.92
N GLY A 89 -11.47 1.88 -8.32
CA GLY A 89 -12.77 2.11 -8.94
C GLY A 89 -13.40 3.44 -8.50
N LYS A 90 -14.67 3.63 -8.86
CA LYS A 90 -15.45 4.85 -8.51
C LYS A 90 -15.69 5.05 -7.01
N TRP A 91 -15.38 4.06 -6.18
CA TRP A 91 -15.50 4.11 -4.72
C TRP A 91 -14.46 5.02 -4.07
N ILE A 92 -13.37 5.33 -4.78
CA ILE A 92 -12.30 6.17 -4.24
C ILE A 92 -12.77 7.63 -4.16
N THR A 93 -12.65 8.21 -3.00
CA THR A 93 -13.07 9.58 -2.69
C THR A 93 -11.94 10.36 -2.04
N PRO A 94 -12.01 11.70 -1.98
CA PRO A 94 -11.04 12.47 -1.20
C PRO A 94 -10.94 12.04 0.27
N GLY A 95 -12.07 11.61 0.87
CA GLY A 95 -12.10 11.09 2.24
C GLY A 95 -11.30 9.78 2.45
N TYR A 96 -11.12 9.00 1.40
CA TYR A 96 -10.21 7.85 1.40
C TYR A 96 -8.79 8.26 1.01
N THR A 97 -8.65 9.00 -0.08
CA THR A 97 -7.36 9.30 -0.70
C THR A 97 -6.45 10.13 0.21
N VAL A 98 -6.98 11.20 0.80
CA VAL A 98 -6.16 12.14 1.59
C VAL A 98 -5.54 11.47 2.82
N PRO A 99 -6.29 10.80 3.71
CA PRO A 99 -5.68 10.14 4.85
C PRO A 99 -4.73 8.99 4.45
N LYS A 100 -5.04 8.26 3.37
CA LYS A 100 -4.15 7.20 2.86
C LYS A 100 -2.83 7.74 2.32
N VAL A 101 -2.86 8.82 1.55
CA VAL A 101 -1.64 9.48 1.05
C VAL A 101 -0.78 10.00 2.20
N ILE A 102 -1.40 10.63 3.20
CA ILE A 102 -0.68 11.13 4.39
C ILE A 102 0.00 9.98 5.12
N GLU A 103 -0.75 8.92 5.42
CA GLU A 103 -0.24 7.72 6.11
C GLU A 103 0.90 7.06 5.33
N ASN A 104 0.72 6.82 4.04
CA ASN A 104 1.71 6.20 3.17
C ASN A 104 2.99 7.05 3.12
N TYR A 105 2.86 8.35 2.94
CA TYR A 105 4.02 9.23 2.84
C TYR A 105 4.78 9.37 4.16
N GLN A 106 4.09 9.45 5.29
CA GLN A 106 4.72 9.46 6.61
C GLN A 106 5.54 8.20 6.88
N ARG A 107 5.11 7.06 6.33
CA ARG A 107 5.76 5.76 6.52
C ARG A 107 6.72 5.36 5.40
N ARG A 108 6.91 6.21 4.39
CA ARG A 108 7.67 5.89 3.18
C ARG A 108 9.06 5.29 3.43
N PHE A 109 9.74 5.72 4.47
CA PHE A 109 11.09 5.27 4.84
C PHE A 109 11.11 4.41 6.11
N SER A 110 9.95 4.05 6.61
CA SER A 110 9.85 3.12 7.74
C SER A 110 10.06 1.69 7.25
N VAL A 111 10.68 0.88 8.08
CA VAL A 111 10.70 -0.57 7.88
C VAL A 111 9.35 -1.11 8.35
N SER A 112 8.55 -1.63 7.43
CA SER A 112 7.26 -2.23 7.74
C SER A 112 7.43 -3.66 8.25
N TYR A 113 6.58 -4.05 9.17
CA TYR A 113 6.48 -5.45 9.58
C TYR A 113 5.78 -6.27 8.50
N PRO A 114 6.08 -7.57 8.37
CA PRO A 114 5.29 -8.47 7.54
C PRO A 114 3.81 -8.41 7.94
N ASN A 115 2.92 -8.34 6.97
CA ASN A 115 1.46 -8.26 7.14
C ASN A 115 0.97 -7.07 7.99
N GLU A 116 1.77 -6.03 8.15
CA GLU A 116 1.36 -4.84 8.89
C GLU A 116 0.20 -4.14 8.18
N GLU A 117 -0.92 -4.03 8.87
CA GLU A 117 -2.11 -3.32 8.39
C GLU A 117 -2.09 -1.86 8.85
N LEU A 118 -2.36 -0.95 7.92
CA LEU A 118 -2.35 0.47 8.20
C LEU A 118 -3.76 0.99 8.52
N PRO A 119 -3.93 1.80 9.57
CA PRO A 119 -5.24 2.15 10.11
C PRO A 119 -6.03 3.21 9.33
N ALA A 120 -5.39 4.02 8.48
CA ALA A 120 -6.10 5.13 7.83
C ALA A 120 -7.19 4.65 6.87
N ALA A 121 -8.34 5.32 6.90
CA ALA A 121 -9.46 5.13 5.97
C ALA A 121 -9.92 3.67 5.80
N ARG A 122 -9.93 2.89 6.89
CA ARG A 122 -10.44 1.51 6.92
C ARG A 122 -11.97 1.49 6.81
N GLY A 123 -12.51 0.36 6.39
CA GLY A 123 -13.95 0.10 6.36
C GLY A 123 -14.73 0.81 5.24
N VAL A 124 -14.06 1.46 4.28
CA VAL A 124 -14.73 2.19 3.19
C VAL A 124 -15.32 1.24 2.16
N ARG A 125 -14.65 0.14 1.87
CA ARG A 125 -15.12 -0.87 0.93
C ARG A 125 -15.18 -2.22 1.63
N ARG A 126 -16.39 -2.79 1.71
CA ARG A 126 -16.67 -4.02 2.45
C ARG A 126 -17.31 -5.06 1.53
N THR A 127 -17.07 -6.32 1.83
CA THR A 127 -17.79 -7.43 1.20
C THR A 127 -19.20 -7.54 1.78
N PRO A 128 -20.17 -8.16 1.07
CA PRO A 128 -21.50 -8.47 1.64
C PRO A 128 -21.46 -9.31 2.92
N MET A 129 -20.36 -10.07 3.12
CA MET A 129 -20.17 -10.93 4.29
C MET A 129 -19.46 -10.23 5.47
N TYR A 130 -19.18 -8.93 5.35
CA TYR A 130 -18.38 -8.21 6.34
C TYR A 130 -18.94 -8.35 7.77
N ASP A 131 -20.22 -8.06 7.95
CA ASP A 131 -20.85 -8.10 9.28
C ASP A 131 -20.92 -9.53 9.83
N THR A 132 -21.20 -10.51 8.97
CA THR A 132 -21.19 -11.93 9.34
C THR A 132 -19.82 -12.39 9.81
N PHE A 133 -18.79 -12.08 9.04
CA PHE A 133 -17.41 -12.46 9.40
C PHE A 133 -16.91 -11.70 10.63
N SER A 134 -17.31 -10.43 10.80
CA SER A 134 -17.01 -9.69 12.02
C SER A 134 -17.60 -10.35 13.26
N ALA A 135 -18.85 -10.80 13.17
CA ALA A 135 -19.50 -11.55 14.26
C ALA A 135 -18.82 -12.91 14.55
N MET A 136 -18.11 -13.47 13.57
CA MET A 136 -17.32 -14.69 13.72
C MET A 136 -15.90 -14.46 14.21
N GLY A 137 -15.52 -13.22 14.57
CA GLY A 137 -14.20 -12.89 15.05
C GLY A 137 -13.16 -12.60 13.94
N ALA A 138 -13.59 -12.16 12.77
CA ALA A 138 -12.65 -11.82 11.69
C ALA A 138 -11.72 -10.67 12.09
N VAL A 139 -10.43 -10.89 11.93
CA VAL A 139 -9.39 -9.86 11.97
C VAL A 139 -9.14 -9.39 10.54
N TRP A 140 -9.34 -8.09 10.31
CA TRP A 140 -9.44 -7.53 8.98
C TRP A 140 -8.12 -6.95 8.47
N GLY A 141 -7.78 -7.30 7.23
CA GLY A 141 -6.80 -6.60 6.40
C GLY A 141 -7.47 -5.81 5.27
N ALA A 142 -6.68 -5.09 4.48
CA ALA A 142 -7.16 -4.32 3.34
C ALA A 142 -6.35 -4.59 2.08
N GLN A 143 -7.03 -4.97 1.00
CA GLN A 143 -6.43 -5.10 -0.32
C GLN A 143 -7.08 -4.09 -1.28
N PHE A 144 -6.30 -3.12 -1.72
CA PHE A 144 -6.80 -2.01 -2.57
C PHE A 144 -8.09 -1.40 -2.02
N GLY A 145 -8.12 -1.15 -0.70
CA GLY A 145 -9.25 -0.57 0.02
C GLY A 145 -10.42 -1.51 0.30
N LEU A 146 -10.41 -2.75 -0.19
CA LEU A 146 -11.38 -3.76 0.16
C LEU A 146 -10.98 -4.44 1.46
N GLU A 147 -11.87 -4.45 2.44
CA GLU A 147 -11.70 -5.22 3.67
C GLU A 147 -11.77 -6.71 3.36
N VAL A 148 -10.73 -7.44 3.75
CA VAL A 148 -10.62 -8.90 3.61
C VAL A 148 -10.27 -9.51 4.96
N PRO A 149 -10.86 -10.65 5.36
CA PRO A 149 -10.47 -11.30 6.61
C PRO A 149 -9.10 -11.96 6.44
N ASN A 150 -8.15 -11.58 7.30
CA ASN A 150 -6.82 -12.21 7.35
C ASN A 150 -6.89 -13.55 8.10
N TYR A 151 -7.60 -13.58 9.21
CA TYR A 151 -7.87 -14.78 10.01
C TYR A 151 -9.08 -14.56 10.92
N PHE A 152 -9.50 -15.61 11.64
CA PHE A 152 -10.57 -15.54 12.63
C PHE A 152 -9.99 -15.81 14.01
N ALA A 153 -10.09 -14.82 14.89
CA ALA A 153 -9.69 -14.93 16.28
C ALA A 153 -10.75 -15.67 17.10
N GLN A 154 -10.31 -16.47 18.08
CA GLN A 154 -11.19 -17.05 19.09
C GLN A 154 -11.49 -16.05 20.21
N ALA A 155 -12.47 -16.33 21.05
CA ALA A 155 -12.96 -15.41 22.08
C ALA A 155 -11.88 -15.00 23.12
N ASP A 156 -10.84 -15.79 23.28
CA ASP A 156 -9.70 -15.57 24.17
C ASP A 156 -8.45 -15.01 23.46
N GLU A 157 -8.55 -14.78 22.15
CA GLU A 157 -7.47 -14.22 21.33
C GLU A 157 -7.69 -12.74 21.04
N HIS A 158 -6.61 -12.03 20.72
CA HIS A 158 -6.69 -10.64 20.31
C HIS A 158 -7.35 -10.50 18.92
N ASP A 159 -8.20 -9.50 18.77
CA ASP A 159 -8.87 -9.11 17.53
C ASP A 159 -8.01 -8.24 16.59
N PHE A 160 -6.71 -8.27 16.82
CA PHE A 160 -5.71 -7.59 15.99
C PHE A 160 -4.42 -8.40 15.91
N GLU A 161 -3.69 -8.23 14.82
CA GLU A 161 -2.37 -8.82 14.65
C GLU A 161 -1.30 -7.93 15.31
N THR A 162 -0.50 -8.53 16.20
CA THR A 162 0.66 -7.85 16.79
C THR A 162 1.83 -7.92 15.79
N PRO A 163 2.31 -6.79 15.26
CA PRO A 163 3.40 -6.79 14.28
C PRO A 163 4.67 -7.46 14.82
N SER A 164 5.28 -8.32 14.01
CA SER A 164 6.52 -9.02 14.38
C SER A 164 7.33 -9.38 13.14
N PHE A 165 8.66 -9.33 13.24
CA PHE A 165 9.57 -9.90 12.22
C PHE A 165 9.71 -11.43 12.29
N ARG A 166 9.05 -12.04 13.26
CA ARG A 166 8.95 -13.50 13.42
C ARG A 166 7.49 -13.92 13.29
N CYS A 167 7.09 -15.00 13.94
CA CYS A 167 5.70 -15.40 14.01
C CYS A 167 4.89 -14.38 14.83
N SER A 168 3.79 -13.89 14.26
CA SER A 168 2.80 -13.08 14.99
C SER A 168 1.76 -13.98 15.68
N ASN A 169 0.86 -13.39 16.47
CA ASN A 169 -0.27 -14.10 17.06
C ASN A 169 -1.21 -14.72 16.01
N ALA A 170 -1.28 -14.17 14.79
CA ALA A 170 -2.02 -14.76 13.67
C ALA A 170 -1.58 -16.19 13.31
N SER A 171 -0.34 -16.57 13.64
CA SER A 171 0.21 -17.90 13.33
C SER A 171 -0.59 -19.03 13.98
N GLN A 172 -1.14 -18.82 15.16
CA GLN A 172 -1.95 -19.84 15.85
C GLN A 172 -3.27 -20.07 15.10
N ALA A 173 -3.97 -19.00 14.74
CA ALA A 173 -5.21 -19.07 13.97
C ALA A 173 -4.98 -19.70 12.59
N THR A 174 -3.89 -19.32 11.92
CA THR A 174 -3.49 -19.90 10.62
C THR A 174 -3.22 -21.40 10.74
N ASN A 175 -2.48 -21.83 11.77
CA ASN A 175 -2.19 -23.25 11.98
C ASN A 175 -3.48 -24.05 12.22
N ARG A 176 -4.42 -23.55 13.04
CA ARG A 176 -5.73 -24.20 13.23
C ARG A 176 -6.50 -24.32 11.91
N ALA A 177 -6.53 -23.26 11.10
CA ALA A 177 -7.22 -23.28 9.81
C ALA A 177 -6.60 -24.31 8.85
N VAL A 178 -5.27 -24.35 8.76
CA VAL A 178 -4.54 -25.35 7.94
C VAL A 178 -4.83 -26.78 8.42
N GLN A 179 -4.84 -27.01 9.73
CA GLN A 179 -5.11 -28.33 10.30
C GLN A 179 -6.54 -28.76 10.01
N ALA A 180 -7.52 -27.88 10.21
CA ALA A 180 -8.92 -28.17 9.90
C ALA A 180 -9.15 -28.53 8.42
N VAL A 181 -8.50 -27.82 7.49
CA VAL A 181 -8.58 -28.16 6.06
C VAL A 181 -7.95 -29.52 5.77
N ARG A 182 -6.85 -29.88 6.41
CA ARG A 182 -6.17 -31.19 6.21
C ARG A 182 -6.95 -32.36 6.78
N GLU A 183 -7.72 -32.15 7.82
CA GLU A 183 -8.54 -33.18 8.47
C GLU A 183 -9.93 -33.35 7.81
N ALA A 184 -10.42 -32.31 7.12
CA ALA A 184 -11.74 -32.30 6.46
C ALA A 184 -11.70 -32.80 5.00
N VAL A 185 -10.53 -33.04 4.43
CA VAL A 185 -10.30 -33.56 3.07
C VAL A 185 -9.76 -34.99 3.16
#